data_29b0bff25e9ad912576b0eb13186c7e9
#
_entry.id   29b0bff25e9ad912576b0eb13186c7e9
#
_cell.length_a   1.000
_cell.length_b   1.000
_cell.length_c   1.000
_cell.angle_alpha   90.00
_cell.angle_beta   90.00
_cell.angle_gamma   90.00
#
_symmetry.space_group_name_H-M   'P 1'
#
loop_
_entity.id
_entity.type
_entity.pdbx_description
1 polymer ?
#
loop_
_entity_poly.entity_id
_entity_poly.type
_entity_poly.pdbx_seq_one_letter_code
_entity_poly.pdbx_strand_id
1 'polypeptide(L)'
;DINRLNLLIAVLEKRTKLNLADKDIYINIVGGIRVTENAADLAVCMAIGSAAKGLKLKTNSVVFGEVGLSGEVRHVASVEKRILESTKMGFKQTIGPKSKAVTSPNYYRAKDIRTTLNDFLK
;
A
#
# COMPACT_ATOMS: atom_id res chain seq x y z
N ASP A 1 -2.37 -4.72 -14.29
CA ASP A 1 -1.66 -4.04 -15.37
C ASP A 1 -0.15 -4.11 -15.12
N ILE A 2 0.54 -4.77 -16.03
CA ILE A 2 2.01 -4.96 -15.93
C ILE A 2 2.77 -3.64 -16.00
N ASN A 3 2.28 -2.67 -16.76
CA ASN A 3 2.90 -1.36 -16.85
C ASN A 3 2.82 -0.62 -15.52
N ARG A 4 1.70 -0.72 -14.83
CA ARG A 4 1.53 -0.13 -13.50
C ARG A 4 2.46 -0.80 -12.50
N LEU A 5 2.56 -2.11 -12.52
CA LEU A 5 3.46 -2.86 -11.65
C LEU A 5 4.92 -2.43 -11.87
N ASN A 6 5.36 -2.32 -13.12
CA ASN A 6 6.72 -1.89 -13.45
C ASN A 6 6.99 -0.48 -12.96
N LEU A 7 6.01 0.41 -13.04
CA LEU A 7 6.12 1.77 -12.51
C LEU A 7 6.32 1.75 -10.98
N LEU A 8 5.54 0.96 -10.27
CA LEU A 8 5.63 0.86 -8.81
C LEU A 8 6.98 0.28 -8.37
N ILE A 9 7.49 -0.71 -9.10
CA ILE A 9 8.81 -1.27 -8.84
C ILE A 9 9.89 -0.20 -9.00
N ALA A 10 9.83 0.58 -10.08
CA ALA A 10 10.79 1.67 -10.31
C ALA A 10 10.73 2.73 -9.22
N VAL A 11 9.53 3.08 -8.76
CA VAL A 11 9.36 4.05 -7.67
C VAL A 11 9.92 3.50 -6.36
N LEU A 12 9.68 2.22 -6.05
CA LEU A 12 10.23 1.57 -4.86
C LEU A 12 11.77 1.61 -4.87
N GLU A 13 12.39 1.26 -5.99
CA GLU A 13 13.85 1.28 -6.10
C GLU A 13 14.41 2.69 -5.92
N LYS A 14 13.76 3.68 -6.51
CA LYS A 14 14.26 5.06 -6.49
C LYS A 14 14.01 5.78 -5.17
N ARG A 15 12.88 5.49 -4.51
CA ARG A 15 12.43 6.25 -3.33
C ARG A 15 12.60 5.51 -2.01
N THR A 16 13.01 4.26 -2.05
CA THR A 16 13.33 3.48 -0.86
C THR A 16 14.72 2.87 -0.99
N LYS A 17 15.17 2.15 0.04
CA LYS A 17 16.45 1.46 0.01
C LYS A 17 16.32 0.02 -0.50
N LEU A 18 15.19 -0.35 -1.08
CA LEU A 18 15.00 -1.68 -1.63
C LEU A 18 15.84 -1.87 -2.90
N ASN A 19 16.56 -2.97 -2.96
CA ASN A 19 17.29 -3.37 -4.16
C ASN A 19 16.50 -4.49 -4.84
N LEU A 20 15.81 -4.16 -5.93
CA LEU A 20 14.96 -5.08 -6.67
C LEU A 20 15.53 -5.43 -8.05
N ALA A 21 16.66 -4.85 -8.43
CA ALA A 21 17.23 -4.98 -9.77
C ALA A 21 17.59 -6.41 -10.15
N ASP A 22 18.00 -7.22 -9.19
CA ASP A 22 18.41 -8.61 -9.38
C ASP A 22 17.30 -9.62 -9.02
N LYS A 23 16.06 -9.14 -8.86
CA LYS A 23 14.94 -9.97 -8.43
C LYS A 23 13.86 -10.08 -9.49
N ASP A 24 13.28 -11.26 -9.58
CA ASP A 24 12.05 -11.48 -10.34
C ASP A 24 10.87 -11.25 -9.41
N ILE A 25 9.87 -10.51 -9.92
CA ILE A 25 8.70 -10.15 -9.11
C ILE A 25 7.44 -10.73 -9.75
N TYR A 26 6.73 -11.52 -8.97
CA TYR A 26 5.48 -12.14 -9.38
C TYR A 26 4.38 -11.69 -8.42
N ILE A 27 3.29 -11.16 -8.97
CA ILE A 27 2.14 -10.70 -8.20
C ILE A 27 0.94 -11.56 -8.54
N ASN A 28 0.30 -12.11 -7.52
CA ASN A 28 -0.96 -12.83 -7.67
C ASN A 28 -2.04 -12.13 -6.85
N ILE A 29 -3.19 -11.90 -7.49
CA ILE A 29 -4.35 -11.30 -6.82
C ILE A 29 -5.25 -12.43 -6.33
N VAL A 30 -5.41 -12.53 -5.04
CA VAL A 30 -6.26 -13.55 -4.41
C VAL A 30 -7.70 -13.36 -4.86
N GLY A 31 -8.39 -14.45 -5.18
CA GLY A 31 -9.76 -14.42 -5.67
C GLY A 31 -9.89 -14.27 -7.18
N GLY A 32 -8.77 -14.15 -7.91
CA GLY A 32 -8.76 -14.08 -9.38
C GLY A 32 -9.40 -12.82 -9.95
N ILE A 33 -9.62 -11.79 -9.15
CA ILE A 33 -10.16 -10.52 -9.62
C ILE A 33 -9.07 -9.68 -10.28
N ARG A 34 -9.47 -8.87 -11.25
CA ARG A 34 -8.58 -7.93 -11.91
C ARG A 34 -8.61 -6.59 -11.16
N VAL A 35 -7.43 -6.10 -10.79
CA VAL A 35 -7.29 -4.80 -10.14
C VAL A 35 -7.17 -3.74 -11.22
N THR A 36 -8.13 -2.81 -11.25
CA THR A 36 -8.21 -1.76 -12.28
C THR A 36 -8.06 -0.35 -11.71
N GLU A 37 -8.02 -0.18 -10.39
CA GLU A 37 -7.90 1.14 -9.79
C GLU A 37 -6.55 1.33 -9.09
N ASN A 38 -6.05 2.56 -9.09
CA ASN A 38 -4.75 2.89 -8.53
C ASN A 38 -4.75 2.91 -6.99
N ALA A 39 -5.91 2.80 -6.36
CA ALA A 39 -6.01 2.72 -4.91
C ALA A 39 -5.31 1.47 -4.33
N ALA A 40 -5.02 0.47 -5.15
CA ALA A 40 -4.29 -0.73 -4.74
C ALA A 40 -2.76 -0.54 -4.73
N ASP A 41 -2.26 0.57 -5.26
CA ASP A 41 -0.80 0.80 -5.40
C ASP A 41 -0.04 0.61 -4.09
N LEU A 42 -0.51 1.23 -3.02
CA LEU A 42 0.19 1.18 -1.73
C LEU A 42 0.24 -0.25 -1.19
N ALA A 43 -0.83 -1.01 -1.34
CA ALA A 43 -0.88 -2.41 -0.92
C ALA A 43 0.13 -3.26 -1.70
N VAL A 44 0.24 -3.03 -3.02
CA VAL A 44 1.22 -3.72 -3.86
C VAL A 44 2.65 -3.39 -3.41
N CYS A 45 2.94 -2.11 -3.17
CA CYS A 45 4.25 -1.67 -2.69
C CYS A 45 4.59 -2.30 -1.33
N MET A 46 3.61 -2.35 -0.42
CA MET A 46 3.81 -2.97 0.90
C MET A 46 4.07 -4.46 0.78
N ALA A 47 3.37 -5.16 -0.12
CA ALA A 47 3.58 -6.58 -0.35
C ALA A 47 4.98 -6.87 -0.90
N ILE A 48 5.44 -6.07 -1.86
CA ILE A 48 6.79 -6.19 -2.42
C ILE A 48 7.84 -5.91 -1.34
N GLY A 49 7.66 -4.84 -0.58
CA GLY A 49 8.58 -4.48 0.50
C GLY A 49 8.65 -5.55 1.59
N SER A 50 7.53 -6.11 1.96
CA SER A 50 7.43 -7.20 2.92
C SER A 50 8.23 -8.43 2.44
N ALA A 51 8.02 -8.84 1.21
CA ALA A 51 8.73 -9.98 0.63
C ALA A 51 10.25 -9.73 0.53
N ALA A 52 10.63 -8.54 0.06
CA ALA A 52 12.05 -8.19 -0.14
C ALA A 52 12.82 -8.09 1.17
N LYS A 53 12.18 -7.57 2.22
CA LYS A 53 12.82 -7.36 3.52
C LYS A 53 12.66 -8.54 4.47
N GLY A 54 11.77 -9.48 4.17
CA GLY A 54 11.43 -10.55 5.11
C GLY A 54 10.72 -10.03 6.35
N LEU A 55 10.01 -8.93 6.25
CA LEU A 55 9.26 -8.30 7.33
C LEU A 55 7.77 -8.42 7.07
N LYS A 56 6.98 -8.33 8.14
CA LYS A 56 5.54 -8.55 8.05
C LYS A 56 4.75 -7.29 8.35
N LEU A 57 3.64 -7.16 7.67
CA LEU A 57 2.59 -6.23 8.07
C LEU A 57 1.79 -6.88 9.19
N LYS A 58 1.37 -6.08 10.17
CA LYS A 58 0.52 -6.55 11.25
C LYS A 58 -0.73 -7.23 10.70
N THR A 59 -1.10 -8.38 11.27
CA THR A 59 -2.33 -9.09 10.85
C THR A 59 -3.56 -8.22 11.04
N ASN A 60 -4.59 -8.48 10.23
CA ASN A 60 -5.84 -7.72 10.23
C ASN A 60 -5.66 -6.26 9.84
N SER A 61 -4.74 -6.00 8.91
CA SER A 61 -4.51 -4.68 8.33
C SER A 61 -5.08 -4.57 6.94
N VAL A 62 -5.61 -3.39 6.62
CA VAL A 62 -6.01 -3.00 5.26
C VAL A 62 -5.14 -1.84 4.83
N VAL A 63 -4.67 -1.88 3.58
CA VAL A 63 -3.81 -0.84 3.02
C VAL A 63 -4.40 -0.39 1.69
N PHE A 64 -4.51 0.92 1.50
CA PHE A 64 -4.91 1.48 0.21
C PHE A 64 -4.27 2.86 0.01
N GLY A 65 -4.16 3.27 -1.23
CA GLY A 65 -3.62 4.57 -1.62
C GLY A 65 -2.99 4.50 -2.99
N GLU A 66 -3.09 5.59 -3.74
CA GLU A 66 -2.35 5.73 -5.00
C GLU A 66 -0.94 6.21 -4.70
N VAL A 67 0.04 5.67 -5.41
CA VAL A 67 1.44 6.06 -5.25
C VAL A 67 1.89 6.89 -6.44
N GLY A 68 2.40 8.10 -6.16
CA GLY A 68 2.92 8.98 -7.19
C GLY A 68 4.40 8.71 -7.49
N LEU A 69 4.90 9.38 -8.53
CA LEU A 69 6.27 9.18 -9.02
C LEU A 69 7.36 9.58 -8.02
N SER A 70 7.03 10.45 -7.07
CA SER A 70 7.95 10.85 -6.00
C SER A 70 7.85 9.94 -4.77
N GLY A 71 7.05 8.88 -4.86
CA GLY A 71 6.80 7.98 -3.74
C GLY A 71 5.74 8.48 -2.77
N GLU A 72 5.11 9.62 -3.07
CA GLU A 72 4.05 10.15 -2.20
C GLU A 72 2.80 9.29 -2.28
N VAL A 73 2.07 9.20 -1.17
CA VAL A 73 0.78 8.52 -1.13
C VAL A 73 -0.30 9.57 -1.43
N ARG A 74 -1.03 9.33 -2.51
CA ARG A 74 -2.04 10.24 -3.01
C ARG A 74 -3.43 9.87 -2.53
N HIS A 75 -4.29 10.88 -2.50
CA HIS A 75 -5.70 10.72 -2.18
C HIS A 75 -6.39 9.73 -3.16
N VAL A 76 -7.34 8.98 -2.63
CA VAL A 76 -8.22 8.11 -3.42
C VAL A 76 -9.66 8.43 -3.09
N ALA A 77 -10.56 8.02 -3.96
CA ALA A 77 -11.99 8.21 -3.73
C ALA A 77 -12.49 7.42 -2.53
N SER A 78 -13.44 7.99 -1.81
CA SER A 78 -14.23 7.29 -0.79
C SER A 78 -13.42 6.74 0.38
N VAL A 79 -12.47 7.52 0.90
CA VAL A 79 -11.62 7.10 2.02
C VAL A 79 -12.45 6.68 3.24
N GLU A 80 -13.45 7.49 3.62
CA GLU A 80 -14.30 7.18 4.76
C GLU A 80 -15.06 5.85 4.59
N LYS A 81 -15.59 5.63 3.39
CA LYS A 81 -16.32 4.41 3.08
C LYS A 81 -15.39 3.18 3.15
N ARG A 82 -14.16 3.32 2.66
CA ARG A 82 -13.16 2.24 2.72
C ARG A 82 -12.82 1.87 4.16
N ILE A 83 -12.68 2.87 5.02
CA ILE A 83 -12.41 2.65 6.45
C ILE A 83 -13.60 1.97 7.12
N LEU A 84 -14.81 2.44 6.84
CA LEU A 84 -16.03 1.86 7.42
C LEU A 84 -16.18 0.39 7.02
N GLU A 85 -16.00 0.07 5.74
CA GLU A 85 -16.06 -1.31 5.25
C GLU A 85 -14.98 -2.19 5.86
N SER A 86 -13.76 -1.67 6.01
CA SER A 86 -12.67 -2.39 6.67
C SER A 86 -13.03 -2.77 8.10
N THR A 87 -13.60 -1.82 8.84
CA THR A 87 -14.03 -2.05 10.22
C THR A 87 -15.13 -3.09 10.29
N LYS A 88 -16.12 -3.01 9.39
CA LYS A 88 -17.21 -4.00 9.32
C LYS A 88 -16.69 -5.40 9.01
N MET A 89 -15.64 -5.51 8.22
CA MET A 89 -15.03 -6.80 7.88
C MET A 89 -14.13 -7.36 8.99
N GLY A 90 -13.95 -6.63 10.07
CA GLY A 90 -13.18 -7.08 11.22
C GLY A 90 -11.71 -6.71 11.22
N PHE A 91 -11.27 -5.87 10.27
CA PHE A 91 -9.90 -5.41 10.25
C PHE A 91 -9.64 -4.42 11.39
N LYS A 92 -8.48 -4.52 12.01
CA LYS A 92 -8.10 -3.75 13.20
C LYS A 92 -7.27 -2.52 12.89
N GLN A 93 -6.64 -2.46 11.72
CA GLN A 93 -5.75 -1.39 11.32
C GLN A 93 -5.98 -1.06 9.86
N THR A 94 -6.14 0.22 9.56
CA THR A 94 -6.29 0.70 8.18
C THR A 94 -5.22 1.74 7.91
N ILE A 95 -4.47 1.57 6.84
CA ILE A 95 -3.40 2.48 6.42
C ILE A 95 -3.78 3.06 5.06
N GLY A 96 -3.79 4.37 4.97
CA GLY A 96 -4.18 5.05 3.73
C GLY A 96 -3.72 6.49 3.67
N PRO A 97 -4.13 7.23 2.63
CA PRO A 97 -3.71 8.61 2.45
C PRO A 97 -4.25 9.53 3.54
N LYS A 98 -3.60 10.66 3.73
CA LYS A 98 -4.08 11.70 4.63
C LYS A 98 -5.45 12.18 4.17
N SER A 99 -6.40 12.24 5.09
CA SER A 99 -7.75 12.75 4.82
C SER A 99 -8.22 13.61 5.97
N LYS A 100 -8.69 14.82 5.67
CA LYS A 100 -9.19 15.75 6.70
C LYS A 100 -10.48 15.28 7.34
N ALA A 101 -11.25 14.48 6.63
CA ALA A 101 -12.56 14.03 7.09
C ALA A 101 -12.47 12.83 8.04
N VAL A 102 -11.28 12.25 8.22
CA VAL A 102 -11.13 10.99 8.97
C VAL A 102 -10.49 11.24 10.31
N THR A 103 -11.17 10.82 11.38
CA THR A 103 -10.71 10.92 12.76
C THR A 103 -10.70 9.58 13.48
N SER A 104 -10.81 8.46 12.74
CA SER A 104 -10.83 7.12 13.32
C SER A 104 -9.50 6.80 14.03
N PRO A 105 -9.53 6.27 15.27
CA PRO A 105 -8.31 5.93 16.00
C PRO A 105 -7.53 4.77 15.37
N ASN A 106 -8.18 3.98 14.53
CA ASN A 106 -7.54 2.83 13.87
C ASN A 106 -7.08 3.14 12.45
N TYR A 107 -7.17 4.39 12.03
CA TYR A 107 -6.71 4.83 10.73
C TYR A 107 -5.35 5.52 10.84
N TYR A 108 -4.38 5.00 10.09
CA TYR A 108 -3.02 5.51 10.07
C TYR A 108 -2.73 6.15 8.72
N ARG A 109 -2.26 7.39 8.76
CA ARG A 109 -1.97 8.18 7.57
C ARG A 109 -0.61 7.81 7.02
N ALA A 110 -0.58 7.47 5.73
CA ALA A 110 0.65 7.19 5.01
C ALA A 110 1.02 8.43 4.19
N LYS A 111 2.18 9.00 4.45
CA LYS A 111 2.67 10.17 3.72
C LYS A 111 3.34 9.75 2.42
N ASP A 112 4.25 8.79 2.49
CA ASP A 112 5.00 8.28 1.36
C ASP A 112 5.35 6.81 1.59
N ILE A 113 5.81 6.13 0.52
CA ILE A 113 6.09 4.70 0.59
C ILE A 113 7.27 4.37 1.51
N ARG A 114 8.28 5.24 1.56
CA ARG A 114 9.47 5.02 2.41
C ARG A 114 9.10 4.96 3.89
N THR A 115 8.41 5.98 4.38
CA THR A 115 8.01 6.02 5.79
C THR A 115 6.98 4.94 6.11
N THR A 116 6.08 4.63 5.17
CA THR A 116 5.09 3.58 5.37
C THR A 116 5.74 2.21 5.50
N LEU A 117 6.71 1.89 4.65
CA LEU A 117 7.47 0.64 4.79
C LEU A 117 8.18 0.57 6.13
N ASN A 118 8.84 1.65 6.54
CA ASN A 118 9.60 1.68 7.79
C ASN A 118 8.71 1.59 9.04
N ASP A 119 7.56 2.23 9.01
CA ASP A 119 6.68 2.31 10.17
C ASP A 119 5.84 1.05 10.37
N PHE A 120 5.44 0.38 9.30
CA PHE A 120 4.44 -0.70 9.36
C PHE A 120 4.95 -2.10 9.07
N LEU A 121 6.14 -2.26 8.50
CA LEU A 121 6.76 -3.58 8.30
C LEU A 121 7.72 -3.88 9.43
N LYS A 122 7.49 -4.98 10.14
CA LYS A 122 8.30 -5.33 11.32
C LYS A 122 8.64 -6.82 11.40
#